data_dd80109a419b9a6ecf251848c5c93c6c
#
_entry.id   dd80109a419b9a6ecf251848c5c93c6c
#
_cell.length_a   1.000
_cell.length_b   1.000
_cell.length_c   1.000
_cell.angle_alpha   90.00
_cell.angle_beta   90.00
_cell.angle_gamma   90.00
#
_symmetry.space_group_name_H-M   'P 1'
#
loop_
_entity.id
_entity.type
_entity.pdbx_description
1 polymer ?
#
loop_
_entity_poly.entity_id
_entity_poly.type
_entity_poly.pdbx_seq_one_letter_code
_entity_poly.pdbx_strand_id
1 'polypeptide(L)'
;IMYSTVMVVIVATLLALAALGLQKRQYENELNEKKHAILASLSAGDRSYDEFIDAYVVDKDGRRVDGEDVFALLNDLPGTFEAGKFPIFEARDGRVVIPVTGMGLWGPVWGYVALEKDMNTVAGIIMAHKGETPGLGAEIATPKYQAQFVGKKIFKGDEFVSVKLRKGGAQDPEHEV
;
A
#
# COMPACT_ATOMS: atom_id res chain seq x y z
N ILE A 1 -44.22 -1.03 21.99
CA ILE A 1 -43.82 -0.59 20.61
C ILE A 1 -43.23 0.84 20.67
N MET A 2 -43.97 1.82 21.22
CA MET A 2 -43.52 3.24 21.26
C MET A 2 -42.21 3.44 22.04
N TYR A 3 -42.03 2.77 23.18
CA TYR A 3 -40.77 2.83 23.95
C TYR A 3 -39.57 2.29 23.19
N SER A 4 -39.73 1.14 22.55
CA SER A 4 -38.65 0.52 21.73
C SER A 4 -38.24 1.41 20.54
N THR A 5 -39.22 2.04 19.89
CA THR A 5 -38.97 2.96 18.77
C THR A 5 -38.17 4.20 19.24
N VAL A 6 -38.58 4.81 20.34
CA VAL A 6 -37.88 5.96 20.90
C VAL A 6 -36.45 5.60 21.29
N MET A 7 -36.24 4.45 21.91
CA MET A 7 -34.91 4.00 22.33
C MET A 7 -33.99 3.76 21.10
N VAL A 8 -34.51 3.14 20.03
CA VAL A 8 -33.76 2.92 18.80
C VAL A 8 -33.36 4.26 18.16
N VAL A 9 -34.26 5.23 18.10
CA VAL A 9 -33.96 6.56 17.53
C VAL A 9 -32.88 7.26 18.34
N ILE A 10 -32.96 7.23 19.67
CA ILE A 10 -31.93 7.84 20.54
C ILE A 10 -30.56 7.20 20.30
N VAL A 11 -30.49 5.86 20.33
CA VAL A 11 -29.24 5.13 20.12
C VAL A 11 -28.65 5.39 18.73
N ALA A 12 -29.50 5.34 17.69
CA ALA A 12 -29.07 5.61 16.32
C ALA A 12 -28.52 7.05 16.16
N THR A 13 -29.18 8.01 16.79
CA THR A 13 -28.75 9.42 16.76
C THR A 13 -27.41 9.60 17.48
N LEU A 14 -27.23 9.00 18.66
CA LEU A 14 -25.96 9.07 19.40
C LEU A 14 -24.82 8.39 18.63
N LEU A 15 -25.06 7.25 18.02
CA LEU A 15 -24.07 6.56 17.18
C LEU A 15 -23.71 7.39 15.96
N ALA A 16 -24.68 8.00 15.29
CA ALA A 16 -24.43 8.87 14.14
C ALA A 16 -23.60 10.10 14.52
N LEU A 17 -23.90 10.76 15.63
CA LEU A 17 -23.12 11.89 16.13
C LEU A 17 -21.69 11.48 16.50
N ALA A 18 -21.51 10.33 17.16
CA ALA A 18 -20.20 9.80 17.48
C ALA A 18 -19.39 9.46 16.20
N ALA A 19 -20.03 8.82 15.21
CA ALA A 19 -19.39 8.50 13.93
C ALA A 19 -18.91 9.76 13.19
N LEU A 20 -19.78 10.78 13.09
CA LEU A 20 -19.41 12.07 12.46
C LEU A 20 -18.28 12.78 13.21
N GLY A 21 -18.30 12.76 14.55
CA GLY A 21 -17.24 13.38 15.35
C GLY A 21 -15.88 12.68 15.23
N LEU A 22 -15.87 11.38 14.95
CA LEU A 22 -14.64 10.57 14.81
C LEU A 22 -14.12 10.54 13.38
N GLN A 23 -14.93 10.86 12.37
CA GLN A 23 -14.59 10.73 10.95
C GLN A 23 -13.30 11.45 10.57
N LYS A 24 -13.11 12.68 11.04
CA LYS A 24 -11.90 13.46 10.77
C LYS A 24 -10.65 12.77 11.33
N ARG A 25 -10.73 12.29 12.58
CA ARG A 25 -9.60 11.58 13.22
C ARG A 25 -9.30 10.26 12.54
N GLN A 26 -10.31 9.54 12.09
CA GLN A 26 -10.14 8.30 11.34
C GLN A 26 -9.41 8.56 10.03
N TYR A 27 -9.80 9.59 9.28
CA TYR A 27 -9.14 9.98 8.05
C TYR A 27 -7.67 10.37 8.27
N GLU A 28 -7.39 11.20 9.30
CA GLU A 28 -6.02 11.59 9.65
C GLU A 28 -5.15 10.38 10.05
N ASN A 29 -5.71 9.44 10.82
CA ASN A 29 -5.02 8.22 11.21
C ASN A 29 -4.72 7.32 10.00
N GLU A 30 -5.69 7.12 9.10
CA GLU A 30 -5.51 6.35 7.88
C GLU A 30 -4.45 6.96 6.96
N LEU A 31 -4.45 8.29 6.81
CA LEU A 31 -3.44 9.00 6.06
C LEU A 31 -2.04 8.80 6.67
N ASN A 32 -1.93 8.91 8.00
CA ASN A 32 -0.67 8.69 8.70
C ASN A 32 -0.19 7.24 8.57
N GLU A 33 -1.08 6.25 8.65
CA GLU A 33 -0.73 4.84 8.40
C GLU A 33 -0.15 4.63 7.00
N LYS A 34 -0.77 5.21 5.97
CA LYS A 34 -0.26 5.15 4.59
C LYS A 34 1.13 5.79 4.49
N LYS A 35 1.32 6.99 5.05
CA LYS A 35 2.63 7.67 5.10
C LYS A 35 3.69 6.83 5.81
N HIS A 36 3.36 6.25 6.96
CA HIS A 36 4.27 5.37 7.71
C HIS A 36 4.62 4.10 6.93
N ALA A 37 3.67 3.48 6.26
CA ALA A 37 3.92 2.29 5.45
C ALA A 37 4.87 2.58 4.27
N ILE A 38 4.71 3.74 3.61
CA ILE A 38 5.62 4.20 2.55
C ILE A 38 7.03 4.39 3.09
N LEU A 39 7.21 5.09 4.21
CA LEU A 39 8.52 5.27 4.84
C LEU A 39 9.12 3.93 5.31
N ALA A 40 8.31 3.05 5.86
CA ALA A 40 8.75 1.73 6.32
C ALA A 40 9.26 0.85 5.17
N SER A 41 8.64 0.93 3.98
CA SER A 41 9.12 0.21 2.78
C SER A 41 10.53 0.65 2.36
N LEU A 42 10.91 1.90 2.68
CA LEU A 42 12.23 2.48 2.45
C LEU A 42 13.19 2.28 3.63
N SER A 43 12.76 1.62 4.73
CA SER A 43 13.48 1.58 6.00
C SER A 43 13.84 2.99 6.53
N ALA A 44 12.96 3.96 6.31
CA ALA A 44 13.12 5.37 6.63
C ALA A 44 12.07 5.87 7.64
N GLY A 45 11.62 4.98 8.55
CA GLY A 45 10.54 5.27 9.49
C GLY A 45 10.82 6.37 10.52
N ASP A 46 12.07 6.78 10.67
CA ASP A 46 12.55 7.86 11.52
C ASP A 46 12.50 9.24 10.82
N ARG A 47 12.19 9.28 9.52
CA ARG A 47 12.13 10.51 8.73
C ARG A 47 10.74 11.12 8.69
N SER A 48 10.69 12.45 8.47
CA SER A 48 9.44 13.15 8.16
C SER A 48 9.02 12.82 6.72
N TYR A 49 7.78 12.34 6.56
CA TYR A 49 7.25 12.02 5.23
C TYR A 49 7.24 13.26 4.32
N ASP A 50 6.73 14.37 4.82
CA ASP A 50 6.54 15.58 4.02
C ASP A 50 7.86 16.24 3.59
N GLU A 51 8.96 15.95 4.30
CA GLU A 51 10.29 16.42 3.95
C GLU A 51 11.07 15.46 3.04
N PHE A 52 10.71 14.17 3.07
CA PHE A 52 11.49 13.11 2.41
C PHE A 52 10.86 12.58 1.12
N ILE A 53 9.54 12.65 0.99
CA ILE A 53 8.79 12.06 -0.12
C ILE A 53 8.14 13.14 -0.98
N ASP A 54 8.36 13.08 -2.30
CA ASP A 54 7.57 13.76 -3.32
C ASP A 54 6.56 12.78 -3.90
N ALA A 55 5.26 13.08 -3.72
CA ALA A 55 4.16 12.23 -4.16
C ALA A 55 3.48 12.84 -5.39
N TYR A 56 3.36 12.07 -6.45
CA TYR A 56 2.73 12.53 -7.69
C TYR A 56 2.06 11.36 -8.44
N VAL A 57 1.30 11.69 -9.45
CA VAL A 57 0.64 10.71 -10.33
C VAL A 57 1.26 10.79 -11.71
N VAL A 58 1.44 9.63 -12.36
CA VAL A 58 1.83 9.57 -13.77
C VAL A 58 0.75 8.88 -14.59
N ASP A 59 0.69 9.22 -15.87
CA ASP A 59 -0.14 8.55 -16.87
C ASP A 59 0.57 7.31 -17.48
N LYS A 60 -0.07 6.67 -18.45
CA LYS A 60 0.48 5.51 -19.18
C LYS A 60 1.75 5.82 -19.98
N ASP A 61 1.99 7.09 -20.29
CA ASP A 61 3.16 7.56 -21.01
C ASP A 61 4.28 8.02 -20.05
N GLY A 62 4.08 7.88 -18.75
CA GLY A 62 5.02 8.30 -17.71
C GLY A 62 5.05 9.80 -17.45
N ARG A 63 4.06 10.55 -17.95
CA ARG A 63 3.98 12.01 -17.73
C ARG A 63 3.27 12.29 -16.42
N ARG A 64 3.78 13.28 -15.67
CA ARG A 64 3.10 13.74 -14.44
C ARG A 64 1.73 14.32 -14.77
N VAL A 65 0.74 13.96 -13.96
CA VAL A 65 -0.64 14.47 -14.02
C VAL A 65 -0.84 15.41 -12.83
N ASP A 66 -1.10 16.66 -13.10
CA ASP A 66 -1.30 17.68 -12.06
C ASP A 66 -2.73 17.69 -11.51
N GLY A 67 -2.88 18.15 -10.27
CA GLY A 67 -4.19 18.39 -9.64
C GLY A 67 -4.87 17.14 -9.05
N GLU A 68 -4.19 15.99 -9.01
CA GLU A 68 -4.72 14.76 -8.43
C GLU A 68 -4.30 14.63 -6.97
N ASP A 69 -5.22 14.20 -6.12
CA ASP A 69 -4.91 13.80 -4.74
C ASP A 69 -4.41 12.34 -4.73
N VAL A 70 -3.10 12.18 -4.60
CA VAL A 70 -2.42 10.89 -4.63
C VAL A 70 -2.99 9.92 -3.57
N PHE A 71 -3.29 10.41 -2.36
CA PHE A 71 -3.79 9.57 -1.28
C PHE A 71 -5.26 9.18 -1.47
N ALA A 72 -6.06 10.02 -2.11
CA ALA A 72 -7.43 9.68 -2.48
C ALA A 72 -7.46 8.54 -3.51
N LEU A 73 -6.53 8.52 -4.46
CA LEU A 73 -6.39 7.46 -5.46
C LEU A 73 -6.00 6.10 -4.86
N LEU A 74 -5.31 6.08 -3.71
CA LEU A 74 -4.97 4.83 -3.02
C LEU A 74 -6.19 4.08 -2.46
N ASN A 75 -7.34 4.74 -2.31
CA ASN A 75 -8.55 4.11 -1.79
C ASN A 75 -9.20 3.14 -2.78
N ASP A 76 -8.96 3.34 -4.07
CA ASP A 76 -9.38 2.45 -5.16
C ASP A 76 -8.25 2.29 -6.19
N LEU A 77 -7.20 1.59 -5.80
CA LEU A 77 -6.07 1.33 -6.70
C LEU A 77 -6.45 0.57 -7.98
N PRO A 78 -7.32 -0.46 -7.96
CA PRO A 78 -7.73 -1.12 -9.20
C PRO A 78 -8.38 -0.15 -10.18
N GLY A 79 -9.37 0.64 -9.75
CA GLY A 79 -10.02 1.65 -10.59
C GLY A 79 -9.06 2.75 -11.04
N THR A 80 -8.10 3.14 -10.19
CA THR A 80 -7.06 4.11 -10.52
C THR A 80 -6.16 3.59 -11.65
N PHE A 81 -5.73 2.32 -11.59
CA PHE A 81 -4.90 1.71 -12.63
C PHE A 81 -5.67 1.50 -13.94
N GLU A 82 -6.93 1.10 -13.87
CA GLU A 82 -7.81 1.02 -15.05
C GLU A 82 -7.99 2.38 -15.72
N ALA A 83 -8.08 3.45 -14.96
CA ALA A 83 -8.12 4.83 -15.45
C ALA A 83 -6.77 5.31 -16.03
N GLY A 84 -5.71 4.50 -15.94
CA GLY A 84 -4.37 4.82 -16.45
C GLY A 84 -3.63 5.84 -15.61
N LYS A 85 -3.92 5.89 -14.32
CA LYS A 85 -3.25 6.75 -13.33
C LYS A 85 -2.41 5.88 -12.42
N PHE A 86 -1.16 6.29 -12.20
CA PHE A 86 -0.21 5.53 -11.40
C PHE A 86 0.39 6.43 -10.33
N PRO A 87 -0.03 6.29 -9.05
CA PRO A 87 0.57 6.99 -7.93
C PRO A 87 2.03 6.58 -7.74
N ILE A 88 2.91 7.55 -7.56
CA ILE A 88 4.36 7.38 -7.36
C ILE A 88 4.77 8.18 -6.12
N PHE A 89 5.65 7.60 -5.32
CA PHE A 89 6.25 8.23 -4.15
C PHE A 89 7.77 8.20 -4.30
N GLU A 90 8.34 9.32 -4.71
CA GLU A 90 9.76 9.47 -4.95
C GLU A 90 10.45 9.99 -3.68
N ALA A 91 11.42 9.25 -3.19
CA ALA A 91 12.23 9.66 -2.06
C ALA A 91 13.36 10.60 -2.52
N ARG A 92 13.74 11.57 -1.68
CA ARG A 92 14.84 12.52 -1.98
C ARG A 92 16.19 11.86 -2.22
N ASP A 93 16.36 10.63 -1.79
CA ASP A 93 17.56 9.84 -2.06
C ASP A 93 17.52 9.12 -3.42
N GLY A 94 16.47 9.30 -4.20
CA GLY A 94 16.29 8.76 -5.56
C GLY A 94 15.71 7.35 -5.61
N ARG A 95 15.28 6.78 -4.48
CA ARG A 95 14.47 5.56 -4.45
C ARG A 95 13.00 5.88 -4.73
N VAL A 96 12.27 4.92 -5.26
CA VAL A 96 10.87 5.12 -5.62
C VAL A 96 10.01 4.05 -4.96
N VAL A 97 8.86 4.46 -4.43
CA VAL A 97 7.86 3.55 -3.88
C VAL A 97 6.63 3.56 -4.77
N ILE A 98 6.17 2.37 -5.14
CA ILE A 98 4.95 2.16 -5.91
C ILE A 98 3.93 1.39 -5.08
N PRO A 99 2.66 1.81 -5.05
CA PRO A 99 1.59 1.06 -4.43
C PRO A 99 1.24 -0.14 -5.30
N VAL A 100 0.93 -1.25 -4.66
CA VAL A 100 0.50 -2.49 -5.31
C VAL A 100 -0.78 -3.01 -4.68
N THR A 101 -1.60 -3.68 -5.46
CA THR A 101 -2.84 -4.30 -5.00
C THR A 101 -3.12 -5.59 -5.74
N GLY A 102 -3.86 -6.46 -5.11
CA GLY A 102 -4.29 -7.72 -5.70
C GLY A 102 -5.41 -8.37 -4.89
N MET A 103 -5.87 -9.52 -5.35
CA MET A 103 -6.86 -10.30 -4.64
C MET A 103 -6.18 -11.47 -3.93
N GLY A 104 -6.32 -11.54 -2.63
CA GLY A 104 -5.97 -12.71 -1.84
C GLY A 104 -7.06 -13.78 -1.86
N LEU A 105 -6.97 -14.78 -0.99
CA LEU A 105 -7.96 -15.85 -0.93
C LEU A 105 -9.28 -15.38 -0.29
N TRP A 106 -9.19 -14.54 0.74
CA TRP A 106 -10.35 -14.08 1.51
C TRP A 106 -10.68 -12.60 1.34
N GLY A 107 -9.86 -11.85 0.60
CA GLY A 107 -10.12 -10.45 0.36
C GLY A 107 -8.95 -9.73 -0.31
N PRO A 108 -9.05 -8.42 -0.48
CA PRO A 108 -7.99 -7.65 -1.08
C PRO A 108 -6.72 -7.66 -0.23
N VAL A 109 -5.59 -7.71 -0.93
CA VAL A 109 -4.25 -7.47 -0.40
C VAL A 109 -3.67 -6.25 -1.08
N TRP A 110 -2.89 -5.47 -0.35
CA TRP A 110 -2.27 -4.26 -0.88
C TRP A 110 -0.93 -4.02 -0.19
N GLY A 111 -0.17 -3.10 -0.72
CA GLY A 111 1.09 -2.73 -0.11
C GLY A 111 1.87 -1.72 -0.89
N TYR A 112 3.12 -1.56 -0.50
CA TYR A 112 4.07 -0.64 -1.10
C TYR A 112 5.36 -1.38 -1.39
N VAL A 113 5.87 -1.22 -2.60
CA VAL A 113 7.15 -1.77 -3.05
C VAL A 113 8.10 -0.61 -3.26
N ALA A 114 9.17 -0.58 -2.49
CA ALA A 114 10.26 0.36 -2.66
C ALA A 114 11.31 -0.23 -3.62
N LEU A 115 11.70 0.54 -4.60
CA LEU A 115 12.77 0.21 -5.55
C LEU A 115 13.98 1.07 -5.29
N GLU A 116 15.16 0.49 -5.48
CA GLU A 116 16.42 1.23 -5.49
C GLU A 116 16.51 2.17 -6.71
N LYS A 117 17.52 3.02 -6.75
CA LYS A 117 17.73 4.00 -7.84
C LYS A 117 17.85 3.37 -9.23
N ASP A 118 18.21 2.09 -9.29
CA ASP A 118 18.29 1.33 -10.54
C ASP A 118 16.92 0.96 -11.12
N MET A 119 15.82 1.27 -10.40
CA MET A 119 14.44 0.93 -10.75
C MET A 119 14.22 -0.56 -11.03
N ASN A 120 15.11 -1.40 -10.52
CA ASN A 120 15.11 -2.85 -10.72
C ASN A 120 15.18 -3.61 -9.39
N THR A 121 16.01 -3.15 -8.47
CA THR A 121 16.25 -3.84 -7.20
C THR A 121 15.22 -3.42 -6.15
N VAL A 122 14.59 -4.38 -5.50
CA VAL A 122 13.65 -4.13 -4.40
C VAL A 122 14.42 -3.70 -3.16
N ALA A 123 14.19 -2.47 -2.70
CA ALA A 123 14.75 -1.93 -1.46
C ALA A 123 13.99 -2.45 -0.22
N GLY A 124 12.68 -2.64 -0.36
CA GLY A 124 11.82 -3.18 0.69
C GLY A 124 10.37 -3.25 0.24
N ILE A 125 9.57 -4.00 0.98
CA ILE A 125 8.13 -4.07 0.77
C ILE A 125 7.39 -3.95 2.10
N ILE A 126 6.21 -3.38 2.06
CA ILE A 126 5.21 -3.45 3.14
C ILE A 126 3.92 -3.98 2.53
N MET A 127 3.42 -5.09 3.06
CA MET A 127 2.18 -5.72 2.61
C MET A 127 1.16 -5.74 3.72
N ALA A 128 -0.09 -5.59 3.36
CA ALA A 128 -1.25 -5.68 4.24
C ALA A 128 -2.37 -6.49 3.57
N HIS A 129 -3.33 -6.94 4.35
CA HIS A 129 -4.48 -7.72 3.90
C HIS A 129 -5.73 -7.36 4.68
N LYS A 130 -6.90 -7.59 4.10
CA LYS A 130 -8.18 -7.32 4.76
C LYS A 130 -8.62 -8.44 5.71
N GLY A 131 -8.39 -9.70 5.36
CA GLY A 131 -8.97 -10.81 6.12
C GLY A 131 -8.34 -12.17 5.85
N GLU A 132 -7.06 -12.22 5.49
CA GLU A 132 -6.36 -13.48 5.29
C GLU A 132 -6.19 -14.25 6.61
N THR A 133 -6.11 -15.56 6.52
CA THR A 133 -6.05 -16.46 7.68
C THR A 133 -4.69 -16.36 8.38
N PRO A 134 -4.63 -16.13 9.72
CA PRO A 134 -3.40 -16.17 10.49
C PRO A 134 -2.64 -17.51 10.32
N GLY A 135 -1.32 -17.44 10.20
CA GLY A 135 -0.47 -18.61 9.95
C GLY A 135 -0.52 -19.17 8.53
N LEU A 136 -1.29 -18.52 7.64
CA LEU A 136 -1.40 -18.84 6.21
C LEU A 136 -1.24 -17.55 5.39
N GLY A 137 -2.30 -17.06 4.73
CA GLY A 137 -2.25 -15.87 3.89
C GLY A 137 -1.86 -14.59 4.62
N ALA A 138 -2.17 -14.46 5.92
CA ALA A 138 -1.80 -13.32 6.74
C ALA A 138 -0.27 -13.17 6.95
N GLU A 139 0.50 -14.23 6.68
CA GLU A 139 1.97 -14.19 6.80
C GLU A 139 2.62 -13.16 5.86
N ILE A 140 1.94 -12.75 4.79
CA ILE A 140 2.42 -11.69 3.88
C ILE A 140 2.69 -10.36 4.60
N ALA A 141 1.97 -10.09 5.69
CA ALA A 141 2.13 -8.87 6.48
C ALA A 141 3.27 -8.98 7.54
N THR A 142 3.92 -10.14 7.66
CA THR A 142 4.98 -10.31 8.64
C THR A 142 6.33 -9.78 8.14
N PRO A 143 7.15 -9.18 9.02
CA PRO A 143 8.49 -8.71 8.65
C PRO A 143 9.37 -9.84 8.09
N LYS A 144 9.23 -11.05 8.60
CA LYS A 144 9.99 -12.23 8.14
C LYS A 144 9.68 -12.56 6.67
N TYR A 145 8.41 -12.46 6.27
CA TYR A 145 8.02 -12.70 4.88
C TYR A 145 8.51 -11.56 3.97
N GLN A 146 8.28 -10.33 4.39
CA GLN A 146 8.62 -9.14 3.62
C GLN A 146 10.13 -8.99 3.39
N ALA A 147 10.94 -9.37 4.37
CA ALA A 147 12.40 -9.32 4.26
C ALA A 147 12.97 -10.19 3.14
N GLN A 148 12.25 -11.22 2.68
CA GLN A 148 12.69 -12.10 1.61
C GLN A 148 12.76 -11.43 0.24
N PHE A 149 12.04 -10.31 0.07
CA PHE A 149 12.00 -9.55 -1.18
C PHE A 149 13.14 -8.55 -1.33
N VAL A 150 13.79 -8.17 -0.24
CA VAL A 150 14.89 -7.20 -0.26
C VAL A 150 16.05 -7.73 -1.12
N GLY A 151 16.52 -6.90 -2.04
CA GLY A 151 17.60 -7.24 -2.98
C GLY A 151 17.16 -8.08 -4.18
N LYS A 152 15.87 -8.47 -4.27
CA LYS A 152 15.35 -9.14 -5.47
C LYS A 152 15.22 -8.15 -6.62
N LYS A 153 15.27 -8.67 -7.84
CA LYS A 153 15.16 -7.89 -9.08
C LYS A 153 13.85 -8.15 -9.79
N ILE A 154 13.24 -7.10 -10.32
CA ILE A 154 11.98 -7.19 -11.07
C ILE A 154 12.18 -7.31 -12.58
N PHE A 155 13.38 -6.97 -13.08
CA PHE A 155 13.77 -7.16 -14.49
C PHE A 155 14.96 -8.12 -14.62
N LYS A 156 14.94 -8.92 -15.69
CA LYS A 156 16.05 -9.75 -16.14
C LYS A 156 16.51 -9.24 -17.50
N GLY A 157 17.62 -8.48 -17.50
CA GLY A 157 17.94 -7.64 -18.67
C GLY A 157 16.83 -6.59 -18.87
N ASP A 158 16.27 -6.54 -20.06
CA ASP A 158 15.18 -5.62 -20.43
C ASP A 158 13.77 -6.24 -20.23
N GLU A 159 13.69 -7.50 -19.80
CA GLU A 159 12.42 -8.21 -19.60
C GLU A 159 11.90 -8.03 -18.18
N PHE A 160 10.64 -7.57 -18.04
CA PHE A 160 9.95 -7.51 -16.76
C PHE A 160 9.52 -8.92 -16.34
N VAL A 161 10.15 -9.47 -15.30
CA VAL A 161 9.88 -10.84 -14.79
C VAL A 161 9.17 -10.85 -13.44
N SER A 162 9.13 -9.70 -12.75
CA SER A 162 8.62 -9.56 -11.37
C SER A 162 9.41 -10.43 -10.37
N VAL A 163 9.03 -10.38 -9.10
CA VAL A 163 9.52 -11.34 -8.09
C VAL A 163 8.48 -12.45 -7.95
N LYS A 164 8.86 -13.69 -8.22
CA LYS A 164 7.95 -14.85 -8.23
C LYS A 164 7.99 -15.58 -6.90
N LEU A 165 6.82 -15.98 -6.41
CA LEU A 165 6.70 -16.88 -5.27
C LEU A 165 6.81 -18.32 -5.74
N ARG A 166 7.76 -19.10 -5.19
CA ARG A 166 7.97 -20.49 -5.59
C ARG A 166 7.80 -21.44 -4.41
N LYS A 167 6.88 -22.39 -4.56
CA LYS A 167 6.72 -23.48 -3.59
C LYS A 167 7.95 -24.38 -3.60
N GLY A 168 8.55 -24.58 -2.43
CA GLY A 168 9.72 -25.45 -2.28
C GLY A 168 11.07 -24.74 -2.33
N GLY A 169 11.08 -23.41 -2.38
CA GLY A 169 12.26 -22.54 -2.37
C GLY A 169 12.64 -22.00 -3.73
N ALA A 170 13.34 -20.87 -3.71
CA ALA A 170 13.79 -20.16 -4.90
C ALA A 170 14.81 -20.98 -5.71
N GLN A 171 14.60 -21.08 -7.03
CA GLN A 171 15.58 -21.66 -7.98
C GLN A 171 16.37 -20.53 -8.66
N ASP A 172 15.78 -19.37 -8.82
CA ASP A 172 16.45 -18.14 -9.27
C ASP A 172 16.51 -17.15 -8.09
N PRO A 173 17.64 -17.11 -7.34
CA PRO A 173 17.72 -16.28 -6.13
C PRO A 173 17.56 -14.79 -6.35
N GLU A 174 17.73 -14.30 -7.60
CA GLU A 174 17.55 -12.88 -7.91
C GLU A 174 16.09 -12.51 -8.16
N HIS A 175 15.24 -13.45 -8.63
CA HIS A 175 13.87 -13.16 -9.06
C HIS A 175 12.80 -14.01 -8.35
N GLU A 176 13.19 -14.85 -7.38
CA GLU A 176 12.27 -15.76 -6.70
C GLU A 176 12.42 -15.67 -5.16
N VAL A 177 11.31 -15.95 -4.47
CA VAL A 177 11.19 -16.05 -3.01
C VAL A 177 10.56 -17.39 -2.64
#